data_8da605629a3da1994955804701e57060
#
_entry.id   8da605629a3da1994955804701e57060
#
_cell.length_a   1.000
_cell.length_b   1.000
_cell.length_c   1.000
_cell.angle_alpha   90.00
_cell.angle_beta   90.00
_cell.angle_gamma   90.00
#
_symmetry.space_group_name_H-M   'P 1'
#
loop_
_entity.id
_entity.type
_entity.pdbx_description
1 polymer ?
#
loop_
_entity_poly.entity_id
_entity_poly.type
_entity_poly.pdbx_seq_one_letter_code
_entity_poly.pdbx_strand_id
1 'polypeptide(L)'
;MQIEIPVKVALGFTKARFLTRVYDSVNNPDKMTVLPSVTRYLQIFRTPRFPGVLSVLFLLAALIILRIDSQQVRNHTASLEVAGRIHTNIQHLAIISREALRGNEQAFIQLRNNLEQLNRFSTLLQQGGEYQQETIPAIAEQLPADLLKTFQNTLHTKENQVRQILGSREVLVNLAEILKQVEQVNGSLQKKLQNFSDELAQTGHASSQAVAVETVKILVQFITGSISSVIQNGLQLSGTTDQLAGDAEQITGMIQTLIKGRDWLYSTVLGNQLPSEALSEIRVQFNALEDLLHTAQKLTPGVTGAWHAMHEIFTSSDKLSTLVDQVEQAITEHNSDEGTFIAVLFYLAMLLTILSSLVFIWMLSKGFRQQIKQGEHSLEATQQAILRLLDEMEVPAEGDLTARMSVTEHMTGTIADSINLMIEALQELVKKVNHAGSQVVDASGQAEQISSDLLNATQEQARKIEDATVAVLGVAESLEAV
;
A
#
# COMPACT_ATOMS: atom_id res chain seq x y z
N MET A 1 22.78 -4.66 -33.43
CA MET A 1 23.55 -3.86 -34.42
C MET A 1 23.03 -2.44 -34.30
N GLN A 2 23.80 -1.63 -33.60
CA GLN A 2 23.48 -0.26 -33.18
C GLN A 2 23.36 0.67 -34.38
N ILE A 3 22.39 1.58 -34.37
CA ILE A 3 22.49 2.85 -35.06
C ILE A 3 22.05 3.93 -34.06
N GLU A 4 23.00 4.37 -33.23
CA GLU A 4 22.93 5.67 -32.55
C GLU A 4 23.29 6.76 -33.56
N ILE A 5 22.36 7.67 -33.82
CA ILE A 5 22.63 8.90 -34.55
C ILE A 5 22.74 10.03 -33.52
N PRO A 6 23.90 10.71 -33.41
CA PRO A 6 24.03 11.78 -32.42
C PRO A 6 23.39 13.07 -32.95
N VAL A 7 22.14 13.29 -32.56
CA VAL A 7 21.38 14.53 -32.85
C VAL A 7 21.98 15.76 -32.15
N LYS A 8 22.82 15.58 -31.14
CA LYS A 8 23.45 16.71 -30.41
C LYS A 8 24.55 17.50 -31.15
N VAL A 9 25.13 16.95 -32.20
CA VAL A 9 26.23 17.62 -32.90
C VAL A 9 25.75 18.49 -34.08
N ALA A 10 24.61 18.17 -34.68
CA ALA A 10 24.06 18.94 -35.82
C ALA A 10 23.43 20.28 -35.43
N LEU A 11 22.92 20.42 -34.23
CA LEU A 11 22.28 21.67 -33.74
C LEU A 11 23.27 22.73 -33.26
N GLY A 12 24.49 22.34 -32.86
CA GLY A 12 25.53 23.27 -32.39
C GLY A 12 26.22 24.08 -33.51
N PHE A 13 26.41 23.47 -34.67
CA PHE A 13 27.13 24.14 -35.79
C PHE A 13 26.26 25.10 -36.60
N THR A 14 24.96 24.87 -36.67
CA THR A 14 24.03 25.77 -37.38
C THR A 14 23.74 27.05 -36.60
N LYS A 15 23.65 26.95 -35.24
CA LYS A 15 23.40 28.11 -34.40
C LYS A 15 24.54 29.10 -34.32
N ALA A 16 25.79 28.63 -34.27
CA ALA A 16 26.96 29.49 -34.21
C ALA A 16 27.17 30.27 -35.54
N ARG A 17 26.95 29.63 -36.68
CA ARG A 17 27.05 30.30 -37.99
C ARG A 17 25.92 31.28 -38.30
N PHE A 18 24.73 31.06 -37.70
CA PHE A 18 23.61 31.97 -37.86
C PHE A 18 23.77 33.22 -36.99
N LEU A 19 24.21 33.09 -35.75
CA LEU A 19 24.43 34.21 -34.84
C LEU A 19 25.64 35.11 -35.29
N THR A 20 26.72 34.52 -35.80
CA THR A 20 27.84 35.30 -36.35
C THR A 20 27.45 36.07 -37.61
N ARG A 21 26.62 35.51 -38.49
CA ARG A 21 26.12 36.23 -39.67
C ARG A 21 25.15 37.34 -39.34
N VAL A 22 24.33 37.20 -38.32
CA VAL A 22 23.44 38.26 -37.84
C VAL A 22 24.24 39.38 -37.17
N TYR A 23 25.27 39.04 -36.39
CA TYR A 23 26.14 40.04 -35.75
C TYR A 23 26.96 40.85 -36.76
N ASP A 24 27.50 40.23 -37.80
CA ASP A 24 28.27 40.90 -38.89
C ASP A 24 27.38 41.79 -39.78
N SER A 25 26.07 41.46 -39.91
CA SER A 25 25.13 42.27 -40.69
C SER A 25 24.61 43.51 -39.98
N VAL A 26 24.67 43.53 -38.67
CA VAL A 26 24.23 44.69 -37.82
C VAL A 26 25.33 45.73 -37.76
N ASN A 27 26.60 45.35 -37.85
CA ASN A 27 27.75 46.26 -37.71
C ASN A 27 28.34 46.83 -39.02
N ASN A 28 27.81 46.47 -40.21
CA ASN A 28 28.31 46.99 -41.45
C ASN A 28 27.20 47.32 -42.46
N PRO A 29 26.67 48.58 -42.46
CA PRO A 29 25.50 48.97 -43.23
C PRO A 29 25.71 48.95 -44.75
N ASP A 30 26.96 48.93 -45.24
CA ASP A 30 27.27 48.99 -46.68
C ASP A 30 27.29 47.61 -47.38
N LYS A 31 27.07 46.51 -46.69
CA LYS A 31 26.96 45.16 -47.26
C LYS A 31 25.57 44.57 -47.21
N MET A 32 24.54 45.37 -47.26
CA MET A 32 23.14 44.90 -47.20
C MET A 32 22.66 44.43 -48.59
N THR A 33 23.39 43.51 -49.23
CA THR A 33 22.79 42.66 -50.28
C THR A 33 22.03 41.52 -49.61
N VAL A 34 20.83 41.83 -49.19
CA VAL A 34 19.87 40.92 -48.52
C VAL A 34 19.56 39.76 -49.46
N LEU A 35 19.94 38.54 -49.03
CA LEU A 35 19.54 37.33 -49.71
C LEU A 35 17.99 37.31 -49.91
N PRO A 36 17.51 37.09 -51.15
CA PRO A 36 16.09 37.15 -51.48
C PRO A 36 15.21 36.15 -50.69
N SER A 37 15.81 35.18 -50.02
CA SER A 37 15.13 34.23 -49.16
C SER A 37 14.74 34.83 -47.79
N VAL A 38 15.55 35.69 -47.20
CA VAL A 38 15.26 36.28 -45.86
C VAL A 38 14.14 37.32 -45.96
N THR A 39 14.08 38.08 -47.06
CA THR A 39 13.01 39.05 -47.32
C THR A 39 11.67 38.37 -47.57
N ARG A 40 11.63 37.19 -48.19
CA ARG A 40 10.40 36.38 -48.33
C ARG A 40 9.89 35.87 -46.96
N TYR A 41 10.77 35.41 -46.10
CA TYR A 41 10.38 35.00 -44.75
C TYR A 41 9.88 36.18 -43.91
N LEU A 42 10.53 37.35 -44.00
CA LEU A 42 10.08 38.57 -43.32
C LEU A 42 8.74 39.12 -43.86
N GLN A 43 8.41 38.88 -45.14
CA GLN A 43 7.11 39.25 -45.69
C GLN A 43 5.96 38.34 -45.19
N ILE A 44 6.24 37.07 -44.90
CA ILE A 44 5.24 36.16 -44.28
C ILE A 44 4.89 36.65 -42.87
N PHE A 45 5.86 37.14 -42.08
CA PHE A 45 5.61 37.74 -40.76
C PHE A 45 4.80 39.04 -40.83
N ARG A 46 4.70 39.67 -41.99
CA ARG A 46 3.98 40.94 -42.18
C ARG A 46 2.51 40.77 -42.56
N THR A 47 2.06 39.52 -42.77
CA THR A 47 0.66 39.25 -43.03
C THR A 47 -0.10 39.04 -41.70
N PRO A 48 -1.28 39.69 -41.54
CA PRO A 48 -2.06 39.56 -40.30
C PRO A 48 -2.51 38.12 -40.00
N ARG A 49 -2.40 37.21 -40.94
CA ARG A 49 -2.78 35.79 -40.77
C ARG A 49 -1.79 34.97 -39.94
N PHE A 50 -0.49 35.38 -39.93
CA PHE A 50 0.56 34.63 -39.28
C PHE A 50 0.44 34.60 -37.74
N PRO A 51 0.26 35.73 -37.02
CA PRO A 51 0.05 35.68 -35.57
C PRO A 51 -1.22 34.93 -35.15
N GLY A 52 -2.27 34.97 -35.97
CA GLY A 52 -3.50 34.21 -35.71
C GLY A 52 -3.30 32.69 -35.79
N VAL A 53 -2.58 32.21 -36.82
CA VAL A 53 -2.22 30.81 -36.94
C VAL A 53 -1.30 30.38 -35.79
N LEU A 54 -0.36 31.24 -35.40
CA LEU A 54 0.56 30.98 -34.31
C LEU A 54 -0.16 30.85 -32.95
N SER A 55 -1.17 31.69 -32.71
CA SER A 55 -1.97 31.61 -31.48
C SER A 55 -2.77 30.30 -31.42
N VAL A 56 -3.32 29.83 -32.55
CA VAL A 56 -4.01 28.54 -32.61
C VAL A 56 -3.04 27.37 -32.36
N LEU A 57 -1.84 27.44 -32.90
CA LEU A 57 -0.81 26.42 -32.67
C LEU A 57 -0.38 26.35 -31.20
N PHE A 58 -0.19 27.49 -30.55
CA PHE A 58 0.14 27.52 -29.12
C PHE A 58 -1.03 27.05 -28.26
N LEU A 59 -2.26 27.34 -28.63
CA LEU A 59 -3.44 26.85 -27.94
C LEU A 59 -3.57 25.32 -28.08
N LEU A 60 -3.32 24.79 -29.26
CA LEU A 60 -3.27 23.33 -29.47
C LEU A 60 -2.15 22.68 -28.69
N ALA A 61 -0.97 23.32 -28.62
CA ALA A 61 0.13 22.84 -27.80
C ALA A 61 -0.26 22.83 -26.30
N ALA A 62 -0.91 23.89 -25.81
CA ALA A 62 -1.41 23.94 -24.43
C ALA A 62 -2.43 22.83 -24.15
N LEU A 63 -3.34 22.52 -25.06
CA LEU A 63 -4.29 21.43 -24.93
C LEU A 63 -3.62 20.05 -24.92
N ILE A 64 -2.59 19.87 -25.74
CA ILE A 64 -1.79 18.63 -25.74
C ILE A 64 -1.05 18.47 -24.42
N ILE A 65 -0.42 19.53 -23.90
CA ILE A 65 0.25 19.53 -22.60
C ILE A 65 -0.74 19.17 -21.48
N LEU A 66 -1.93 19.78 -21.47
CA LEU A 66 -2.97 19.48 -20.49
C LEU A 66 -3.43 18.01 -20.55
N ARG A 67 -3.49 17.43 -21.75
CA ARG A 67 -3.85 16.02 -21.92
C ARG A 67 -2.76 15.10 -21.39
N ILE A 68 -1.49 15.44 -21.64
CA ILE A 68 -0.33 14.70 -21.12
C ILE A 68 -0.32 14.75 -19.59
N ASP A 69 -0.48 15.93 -19.01
CA ASP A 69 -0.56 16.15 -17.55
C ASP A 69 -1.68 15.31 -16.93
N SER A 70 -2.87 15.38 -17.48
CA SER A 70 -4.02 14.58 -17.01
C SER A 70 -3.76 13.08 -17.08
N GLN A 71 -3.07 12.59 -18.09
CA GLN A 71 -2.72 11.18 -18.22
C GLN A 71 -1.64 10.78 -17.20
N GLN A 72 -0.65 11.65 -16.99
CA GLN A 72 0.41 11.43 -16.02
C GLN A 72 -0.12 11.36 -14.59
N VAL A 73 -1.05 12.25 -14.22
CA VAL A 73 -1.72 12.21 -12.92
C VAL A 73 -2.48 10.90 -12.70
N ARG A 74 -3.18 10.38 -13.72
CA ARG A 74 -3.88 9.09 -13.62
C ARG A 74 -2.91 7.93 -13.46
N ASN A 75 -1.85 7.90 -14.26
CA ASN A 75 -0.82 6.87 -14.17
C ASN A 75 -0.14 6.87 -12.80
N HIS A 76 0.15 8.04 -12.27
CA HIS A 76 0.71 8.22 -10.93
C HIS A 76 -0.24 7.69 -9.84
N THR A 77 -1.52 8.07 -9.90
CA THR A 77 -2.53 7.58 -8.95
C THR A 77 -2.65 6.06 -9.00
N ALA A 78 -2.61 5.47 -10.20
CA ALA A 78 -2.62 4.03 -10.37
C ALA A 78 -1.36 3.36 -9.78
N SER A 79 -0.18 3.98 -9.93
CA SER A 79 1.07 3.49 -9.32
C SER A 79 1.00 3.50 -7.79
N LEU A 80 0.48 4.57 -7.19
CA LEU A 80 0.27 4.66 -5.74
C LEU A 80 -0.77 3.65 -5.26
N GLU A 81 -1.86 3.43 -6.01
CA GLU A 81 -2.83 2.39 -5.66
C GLU A 81 -2.19 1.00 -5.63
N VAL A 82 -1.35 0.67 -6.63
CA VAL A 82 -0.64 -0.61 -6.66
C VAL A 82 0.33 -0.74 -5.49
N ALA A 83 1.07 0.30 -5.14
CA ALA A 83 1.93 0.32 -3.95
C ALA A 83 1.12 0.12 -2.65
N GLY A 84 -0.01 0.80 -2.50
CA GLY A 84 -0.95 0.60 -1.38
C GLY A 84 -1.53 -0.82 -1.33
N ARG A 85 -1.76 -1.48 -2.47
CA ARG A 85 -2.15 -2.89 -2.53
C ARG A 85 -1.03 -3.82 -2.04
N ILE A 86 0.23 -3.52 -2.38
CA ILE A 86 1.38 -4.24 -1.85
C ILE A 86 1.43 -4.09 -0.33
N HIS A 87 1.30 -2.87 0.19
CA HIS A 87 1.27 -2.58 1.62
C HIS A 87 0.20 -3.39 2.36
N THR A 88 -1.03 -3.38 1.85
CA THR A 88 -2.15 -4.15 2.42
C THR A 88 -1.87 -5.66 2.40
N ASN A 89 -1.33 -6.19 1.30
CA ASN A 89 -0.99 -7.61 1.20
C ASN A 89 0.11 -8.01 2.19
N ILE A 90 1.09 -7.14 2.46
CA ILE A 90 2.13 -7.38 3.46
C ILE A 90 1.54 -7.47 4.87
N GLN A 91 0.62 -6.57 5.22
CA GLN A 91 -0.04 -6.61 6.53
C GLN A 91 -0.88 -7.88 6.71
N HIS A 92 -1.62 -8.29 5.68
CA HIS A 92 -2.41 -9.51 5.69
C HIS A 92 -1.53 -10.76 5.77
N LEU A 93 -0.33 -10.71 5.17
CA LEU A 93 0.58 -11.85 5.12
C LEU A 93 0.92 -12.38 6.53
N ALA A 94 1.23 -11.49 7.47
CA ALA A 94 1.57 -11.87 8.84
C ALA A 94 0.39 -12.56 9.56
N ILE A 95 -0.83 -12.03 9.35
CA ILE A 95 -2.05 -12.58 9.97
C ILE A 95 -2.37 -13.96 9.38
N ILE A 96 -2.38 -14.08 8.05
CA ILE A 96 -2.71 -15.32 7.35
C ILE A 96 -1.66 -16.39 7.64
N SER A 97 -0.37 -16.01 7.69
CA SER A 97 0.73 -16.93 8.03
C SER A 97 0.55 -17.53 9.42
N ARG A 98 0.10 -16.74 10.40
CA ARG A 98 -0.19 -17.23 11.76
C ARG A 98 -1.31 -18.26 11.75
N GLU A 99 -2.39 -18.02 11.02
CA GLU A 99 -3.50 -18.96 10.93
C GLU A 99 -3.11 -20.24 10.16
N ALA A 100 -2.26 -20.12 9.13
CA ALA A 100 -1.72 -21.28 8.41
C ALA A 100 -0.88 -22.18 9.34
N LEU A 101 -0.05 -21.57 10.22
CA LEU A 101 0.73 -22.31 11.19
C LEU A 101 -0.10 -23.04 12.24
N ARG A 102 -1.32 -22.58 12.50
CA ARG A 102 -2.30 -23.29 13.34
C ARG A 102 -2.95 -24.49 12.62
N GLY A 103 -2.53 -24.79 11.40
CA GLY A 103 -3.10 -25.86 10.59
C GLY A 103 -4.44 -25.53 9.95
N ASN A 104 -4.83 -24.27 9.88
CA ASN A 104 -6.06 -23.87 9.22
C ASN A 104 -5.90 -24.01 7.69
N GLU A 105 -6.58 -24.98 7.09
CA GLU A 105 -6.51 -25.26 5.65
C GLU A 105 -6.91 -24.05 4.79
N GLN A 106 -7.93 -23.31 5.21
CA GLN A 106 -8.37 -22.13 4.47
C GLN A 106 -7.31 -21.02 4.45
N ALA A 107 -6.51 -20.92 5.51
CA ALA A 107 -5.42 -19.96 5.58
C ALA A 107 -4.31 -20.26 4.57
N PHE A 108 -4.04 -21.54 4.25
CA PHE A 108 -3.06 -21.88 3.19
C PHE A 108 -3.52 -21.45 1.80
N ILE A 109 -4.83 -21.51 1.53
CA ILE A 109 -5.41 -21.02 0.28
C ILE A 109 -5.27 -19.50 0.22
N GLN A 110 -5.62 -18.81 1.30
CA GLN A 110 -5.48 -17.36 1.41
C GLN A 110 -4.03 -16.91 1.30
N LEU A 111 -3.09 -17.65 1.93
CA LEU A 111 -1.66 -17.36 1.88
C LEU A 111 -1.10 -17.47 0.46
N ARG A 112 -1.51 -18.48 -0.28
CA ARG A 112 -1.15 -18.64 -1.70
C ARG A 112 -1.68 -17.49 -2.53
N ASN A 113 -2.98 -17.18 -2.39
CA ASN A 113 -3.60 -16.09 -3.14
C ASN A 113 -2.97 -14.73 -2.82
N ASN A 114 -2.64 -14.49 -1.55
CA ASN A 114 -1.97 -13.26 -1.13
C ASN A 114 -0.56 -13.16 -1.73
N LEU A 115 0.19 -14.27 -1.75
CA LEU A 115 1.49 -14.33 -2.40
C LEU A 115 1.42 -14.06 -3.90
N GLU A 116 0.43 -14.65 -4.59
CA GLU A 116 0.21 -14.42 -6.02
C GLU A 116 -0.13 -12.97 -6.31
N GLN A 117 -0.98 -12.35 -5.48
CA GLN A 117 -1.30 -10.93 -5.60
C GLN A 117 -0.08 -10.05 -5.32
N LEU A 118 0.68 -10.34 -4.27
CA LEU A 118 1.90 -9.61 -3.93
C LEU A 118 2.90 -9.66 -5.09
N ASN A 119 3.13 -10.84 -5.67
CA ASN A 119 4.02 -11.01 -6.82
C ASN A 119 3.49 -10.29 -8.06
N ARG A 120 2.18 -10.35 -8.32
CA ARG A 120 1.56 -9.65 -9.44
C ARG A 120 1.74 -8.13 -9.32
N PHE A 121 1.41 -7.56 -8.17
CA PHE A 121 1.51 -6.12 -7.95
C PHE A 121 2.97 -5.65 -7.91
N SER A 122 3.87 -6.43 -7.30
CA SER A 122 5.29 -6.08 -7.29
C SER A 122 5.92 -6.14 -8.68
N THR A 123 5.56 -7.13 -9.49
CA THR A 123 6.02 -7.22 -10.89
C THR A 123 5.47 -6.06 -11.71
N LEU A 124 4.18 -5.74 -11.54
CA LEU A 124 3.54 -4.62 -12.22
C LEU A 124 4.20 -3.29 -11.85
N LEU A 125 4.52 -3.08 -10.59
CA LEU A 125 5.20 -1.89 -10.13
C LEU A 125 6.65 -1.82 -10.66
N GLN A 126 7.38 -2.95 -10.65
CA GLN A 126 8.78 -2.97 -11.07
C GLN A 126 8.96 -2.86 -12.58
N GLN A 127 8.15 -3.55 -13.37
CA GLN A 127 8.29 -3.67 -14.82
C GLN A 127 7.38 -2.74 -15.61
N GLY A 128 6.41 -2.15 -14.92
CA GLY A 128 5.34 -1.42 -15.55
C GLY A 128 4.29 -2.34 -16.18
N GLY A 129 3.22 -1.75 -16.70
CA GLY A 129 2.15 -2.48 -17.35
C GLY A 129 0.81 -1.77 -17.27
N GLU A 130 -0.26 -2.49 -17.55
CA GLU A 130 -1.63 -1.96 -17.47
C GLU A 130 -2.32 -2.41 -16.18
N TYR A 131 -2.92 -1.47 -15.47
CA TYR A 131 -3.75 -1.70 -14.30
C TYR A 131 -5.01 -0.82 -14.39
N GLN A 132 -6.20 -1.44 -14.37
CA GLN A 132 -7.50 -0.75 -14.48
C GLN A 132 -7.59 0.24 -15.65
N GLN A 133 -7.04 -0.14 -16.82
CA GLN A 133 -6.99 0.69 -18.04
C GLN A 133 -6.04 1.90 -17.99
N GLU A 134 -5.27 2.05 -16.92
CA GLU A 134 -4.20 3.05 -16.82
C GLU A 134 -2.83 2.38 -16.96
N THR A 135 -1.87 3.11 -17.50
CA THR A 135 -0.51 2.63 -17.69
C THR A 135 0.33 2.96 -16.46
N ILE A 136 0.88 1.94 -15.82
CA ILE A 136 1.84 2.10 -14.73
C ILE A 136 3.23 2.10 -15.33
N PRO A 137 4.03 3.17 -15.14
CA PRO A 137 5.42 3.17 -15.55
C PRO A 137 6.25 2.26 -14.65
N ALA A 138 7.34 1.72 -15.19
CA ALA A 138 8.27 0.94 -14.39
C ALA A 138 8.96 1.84 -13.35
N ILE A 139 8.90 1.45 -12.07
CA ILE A 139 9.54 2.24 -11.00
C ILE A 139 11.07 2.22 -11.07
N ALA A 140 11.66 1.30 -11.83
CA ALA A 140 13.11 1.22 -11.99
C ALA A 140 13.73 2.53 -12.54
N GLU A 141 12.94 3.35 -13.25
CA GLU A 141 13.36 4.64 -13.79
C GLU A 141 13.16 5.80 -12.79
N GLN A 142 12.37 5.57 -11.74
CA GLN A 142 11.96 6.61 -10.78
C GLN A 142 12.65 6.47 -9.42
N LEU A 143 13.14 5.27 -9.09
CA LEU A 143 13.71 4.96 -7.78
C LEU A 143 15.24 5.01 -7.78
N PRO A 144 15.87 5.41 -6.65
CA PRO A 144 17.27 5.16 -6.41
C PRO A 144 17.59 3.66 -6.52
N ALA A 145 18.69 3.32 -7.22
CA ALA A 145 19.05 1.92 -7.46
C ALA A 145 19.18 1.07 -6.19
N ASP A 146 19.68 1.66 -5.10
CA ASP A 146 19.83 0.98 -3.81
C ASP A 146 18.48 0.67 -3.17
N LEU A 147 17.49 1.58 -3.26
CA LEU A 147 16.14 1.38 -2.74
C LEU A 147 15.43 0.27 -3.53
N LEU A 148 15.52 0.33 -4.87
CA LEU A 148 14.94 -0.69 -5.75
C LEU A 148 15.51 -2.08 -5.44
N LYS A 149 16.83 -2.20 -5.31
CA LYS A 149 17.51 -3.45 -4.98
C LYS A 149 17.11 -3.98 -3.60
N THR A 150 17.03 -3.09 -2.61
CA THR A 150 16.62 -3.46 -1.25
C THR A 150 15.17 -3.93 -1.23
N PHE A 151 14.29 -3.25 -1.92
CA PHE A 151 12.89 -3.62 -2.07
C PHE A 151 12.73 -5.00 -2.73
N GLN A 152 13.41 -5.23 -3.87
CA GLN A 152 13.39 -6.52 -4.57
C GLN A 152 13.91 -7.67 -3.70
N ASN A 153 15.05 -7.49 -3.03
CA ASN A 153 15.62 -8.51 -2.17
C ASN A 153 14.72 -8.85 -0.99
N THR A 154 14.09 -7.83 -0.40
CA THR A 154 13.17 -8.02 0.73
C THR A 154 11.90 -8.76 0.30
N LEU A 155 11.34 -8.42 -0.85
CA LEU A 155 10.20 -9.14 -1.44
C LEU A 155 10.54 -10.61 -1.73
N HIS A 156 11.68 -10.86 -2.37
CA HIS A 156 12.11 -12.23 -2.67
C HIS A 156 12.32 -13.05 -1.39
N THR A 157 12.87 -12.46 -0.36
CA THR A 157 12.99 -13.11 0.96
C THR A 157 11.62 -13.46 1.52
N LYS A 158 10.64 -12.54 1.46
CA LYS A 158 9.26 -12.80 1.90
C LYS A 158 8.60 -13.92 1.10
N GLU A 159 8.78 -13.92 -0.21
CA GLU A 159 8.28 -14.99 -1.07
C GLU A 159 8.81 -16.36 -0.64
N ASN A 160 10.10 -16.47 -0.39
CA ASN A 160 10.73 -17.73 0.06
C ASN A 160 10.20 -18.16 1.44
N GLN A 161 10.02 -17.24 2.37
CA GLN A 161 9.43 -17.51 3.69
C GLN A 161 8.00 -18.04 3.56
N VAL A 162 7.17 -17.43 2.72
CA VAL A 162 5.81 -17.90 2.47
C VAL A 162 5.80 -19.27 1.80
N ARG A 163 6.66 -19.51 0.82
CA ARG A 163 6.80 -20.80 0.18
C ARG A 163 7.20 -21.90 1.16
N GLN A 164 8.04 -21.58 2.15
CA GLN A 164 8.42 -22.50 3.21
C GLN A 164 7.22 -22.89 4.08
N ILE A 165 6.38 -21.92 4.47
CA ILE A 165 5.13 -22.20 5.20
C ILE A 165 4.18 -23.06 4.35
N LEU A 166 3.99 -22.71 3.07
CA LEU A 166 3.15 -23.47 2.16
C LEU A 166 3.67 -24.91 1.95
N GLY A 167 4.99 -25.11 1.90
CA GLY A 167 5.63 -26.42 1.81
C GLY A 167 5.42 -27.30 3.03
N SER A 168 5.20 -26.70 4.21
CA SER A 168 4.93 -27.40 5.47
C SER A 168 3.46 -27.69 5.73
N ARG A 169 2.55 -27.40 4.77
CA ARG A 169 1.10 -27.52 4.93
C ARG A 169 0.67 -28.84 5.50
N GLU A 170 1.09 -29.95 4.90
CA GLU A 170 0.68 -31.29 5.30
C GLU A 170 1.05 -31.58 6.77
N VAL A 171 2.26 -31.25 7.14
CA VAL A 171 2.75 -31.47 8.50
C VAL A 171 2.01 -30.58 9.51
N LEU A 172 1.76 -29.32 9.17
CA LEU A 172 1.04 -28.37 10.02
C LEU A 172 -0.43 -28.76 10.21
N VAL A 173 -1.11 -29.19 9.15
CA VAL A 173 -2.51 -29.65 9.25
C VAL A 173 -2.59 -30.94 10.07
N ASN A 174 -1.68 -31.89 9.86
CA ASN A 174 -1.63 -33.12 10.64
C ASN A 174 -1.34 -32.84 12.10
N LEU A 175 -0.41 -31.92 12.40
CA LEU A 175 -0.10 -31.54 13.78
C LEU A 175 -1.33 -30.89 14.47
N ALA A 176 -2.05 -30.02 13.79
CA ALA A 176 -3.26 -29.40 14.32
C ALA A 176 -4.36 -30.44 14.62
N GLU A 177 -4.54 -31.43 13.76
CA GLU A 177 -5.50 -32.51 13.98
C GLU A 177 -5.09 -33.39 15.17
N ILE A 178 -3.79 -33.71 15.30
CA ILE A 178 -3.28 -34.45 16.45
C ILE A 178 -3.50 -33.66 17.74
N LEU A 179 -3.25 -32.34 17.76
CA LEU A 179 -3.48 -31.52 18.94
C LEU A 179 -4.96 -31.51 19.34
N LYS A 180 -5.87 -31.46 18.37
CA LYS A 180 -7.30 -31.57 18.62
C LYS A 180 -7.68 -32.93 19.22
N GLN A 181 -7.07 -34.00 18.73
CA GLN A 181 -7.25 -35.35 19.29
C GLN A 181 -6.67 -35.44 20.72
N VAL A 182 -5.51 -34.82 20.97
CA VAL A 182 -4.93 -34.70 22.32
C VAL A 182 -5.91 -34.03 23.27
N GLU A 183 -6.55 -32.95 22.87
CA GLU A 183 -7.57 -32.27 23.70
C GLU A 183 -8.78 -33.15 23.97
N GLN A 184 -9.26 -33.89 22.98
CA GLN A 184 -10.38 -34.83 23.14
C GLN A 184 -10.04 -35.99 24.08
N VAL A 185 -8.88 -36.62 23.87
CA VAL A 185 -8.43 -37.72 24.75
C VAL A 185 -8.15 -37.23 26.15
N ASN A 186 -7.54 -36.04 26.28
CA ASN A 186 -7.34 -35.41 27.58
C ASN A 186 -8.69 -35.19 28.32
N GLY A 187 -9.68 -34.60 27.64
CA GLY A 187 -11.04 -34.42 28.22
C GLY A 187 -11.67 -35.75 28.66
N SER A 188 -11.55 -36.79 27.87
CA SER A 188 -12.01 -38.15 28.23
C SER A 188 -11.25 -38.72 29.40
N LEU A 189 -9.92 -38.62 29.41
CA LEU A 189 -9.06 -39.08 30.49
C LEU A 189 -9.35 -38.34 31.80
N GLN A 190 -9.50 -37.04 31.79
CA GLN A 190 -9.86 -36.23 32.94
C GLN A 190 -11.20 -36.71 33.57
N LYS A 191 -12.22 -36.97 32.74
CA LYS A 191 -13.50 -37.47 33.17
C LYS A 191 -13.39 -38.86 33.81
N LYS A 192 -12.60 -39.75 33.19
CA LYS A 192 -12.37 -41.11 33.72
C LYS A 192 -11.60 -41.09 35.04
N LEU A 193 -10.57 -40.24 35.14
CA LEU A 193 -9.83 -40.05 36.39
C LEU A 193 -10.71 -39.47 37.49
N GLN A 194 -11.63 -38.57 37.18
CA GLN A 194 -12.58 -38.03 38.13
C GLN A 194 -13.53 -39.10 38.64
N ASN A 195 -14.16 -39.88 37.73
CA ASN A 195 -15.06 -40.97 38.09
C ASN A 195 -14.36 -42.01 38.96
N PHE A 196 -13.10 -42.33 38.64
CA PHE A 196 -12.33 -43.29 39.43
C PHE A 196 -11.94 -42.73 40.80
N SER A 197 -11.65 -41.43 40.92
CA SER A 197 -11.43 -40.77 42.20
C SER A 197 -12.71 -40.81 43.10
N ASP A 198 -13.88 -40.59 42.49
CA ASP A 198 -15.17 -40.63 43.19
C ASP A 198 -15.51 -42.09 43.66
N GLU A 199 -15.18 -43.09 42.85
CA GLU A 199 -15.33 -44.52 43.20
C GLU A 199 -14.44 -44.91 44.39
N LEU A 200 -13.17 -44.49 44.37
CA LEU A 200 -12.22 -44.73 45.48
C LEU A 200 -12.69 -44.04 46.76
N ALA A 201 -13.27 -42.85 46.68
CA ALA A 201 -13.80 -42.14 47.83
C ALA A 201 -15.02 -42.88 48.46
N GLN A 202 -15.87 -43.49 47.63
CA GLN A 202 -17.06 -44.25 48.09
C GLN A 202 -16.71 -45.58 48.67
N THR A 203 -15.65 -46.25 48.20
CA THR A 203 -15.25 -47.59 48.67
C THR A 203 -14.38 -47.57 49.91
N GLY A 204 -14.07 -46.40 50.47
CA GLY A 204 -13.27 -46.25 51.68
C GLY A 204 -11.81 -46.64 51.53
N HIS A 205 -11.31 -46.72 50.30
CA HIS A 205 -9.92 -47.05 50.03
C HIS A 205 -8.97 -45.92 50.47
N ALA A 206 -7.74 -46.28 50.76
CA ALA A 206 -6.75 -45.42 51.38
C ALA A 206 -6.66 -44.03 50.72
N SER A 207 -6.62 -42.97 51.51
CA SER A 207 -6.48 -41.58 51.09
C SER A 207 -5.29 -41.36 50.12
N SER A 208 -4.28 -42.23 50.21
CA SER A 208 -3.11 -42.19 49.29
C SER A 208 -3.43 -42.50 47.85
N GLN A 209 -4.43 -43.37 47.55
CA GLN A 209 -4.84 -43.72 46.19
C GLN A 209 -5.67 -42.58 45.56
N ALA A 210 -6.57 -41.99 46.31
CA ALA A 210 -7.32 -40.83 45.85
C ALA A 210 -6.41 -39.62 45.60
N VAL A 211 -5.41 -39.39 46.45
CA VAL A 211 -4.39 -38.36 46.24
C VAL A 211 -3.54 -38.64 44.99
N ALA A 212 -3.18 -39.90 44.72
CA ALA A 212 -2.43 -40.28 43.53
C ALA A 212 -3.22 -39.96 42.23
N VAL A 213 -4.51 -40.30 42.20
CA VAL A 213 -5.41 -40.02 41.07
C VAL A 213 -5.53 -38.50 40.85
N GLU A 214 -5.75 -37.73 41.90
CA GLU A 214 -5.88 -36.27 41.80
C GLU A 214 -4.55 -35.61 41.33
N THR A 215 -3.42 -36.06 41.87
CA THR A 215 -2.09 -35.59 41.46
C THR A 215 -1.86 -35.83 39.97
N VAL A 216 -2.16 -37.01 39.47
CA VAL A 216 -2.01 -37.33 38.06
C VAL A 216 -2.98 -36.57 37.17
N LYS A 217 -4.20 -36.36 37.63
CA LYS A 217 -5.19 -35.53 36.94
C LYS A 217 -4.65 -34.09 36.71
N ILE A 218 -4.10 -33.49 37.75
CA ILE A 218 -3.47 -32.17 37.68
C ILE A 218 -2.26 -32.19 36.73
N LEU A 219 -1.42 -33.24 36.80
CA LEU A 219 -0.23 -33.41 35.95
C LEU A 219 -0.62 -33.53 34.48
N VAL A 220 -1.62 -34.34 34.14
CA VAL A 220 -2.12 -34.51 32.77
C VAL A 220 -2.65 -33.18 32.25
N GLN A 221 -3.44 -32.46 33.01
CA GLN A 221 -3.99 -31.17 32.65
C GLN A 221 -2.88 -30.14 32.39
N PHE A 222 -1.90 -30.08 33.27
CA PHE A 222 -0.75 -29.16 33.16
C PHE A 222 0.09 -29.48 31.92
N ILE A 223 0.45 -30.76 31.73
CA ILE A 223 1.32 -31.17 30.61
C ILE A 223 0.62 -30.96 29.25
N THR A 224 -0.65 -31.40 29.13
CA THR A 224 -1.38 -31.26 27.86
C THR A 224 -1.63 -29.77 27.54
N GLY A 225 -1.99 -28.98 28.54
CA GLY A 225 -2.13 -27.52 28.40
C GLY A 225 -0.81 -26.86 28.02
N SER A 226 0.31 -27.27 28.66
CA SER A 226 1.64 -26.72 28.36
C SER A 226 2.12 -27.10 26.96
N ILE A 227 1.94 -28.35 26.53
CA ILE A 227 2.29 -28.80 25.17
C ILE A 227 1.46 -28.06 24.13
N SER A 228 0.14 -27.96 24.32
CA SER A 228 -0.72 -27.16 23.45
C SER A 228 -0.28 -25.70 23.41
N SER A 229 0.09 -25.14 24.57
CA SER A 229 0.57 -23.77 24.69
C SER A 229 1.91 -23.57 23.97
N VAL A 230 2.90 -24.47 24.14
CA VAL A 230 4.19 -24.38 23.47
C VAL A 230 4.00 -24.49 21.95
N ILE A 231 3.21 -25.42 21.49
CA ILE A 231 2.95 -25.60 20.04
C ILE A 231 2.14 -24.42 19.48
N GLN A 232 1.17 -23.87 20.23
CA GLN A 232 0.40 -22.70 19.81
C GLN A 232 1.14 -21.37 20.03
N ASN A 233 1.96 -21.25 21.06
CA ASN A 233 2.67 -20.03 21.44
C ASN A 233 4.07 -19.94 20.81
N GLY A 234 4.68 -21.04 20.38
CA GLY A 234 5.77 -20.99 19.40
C GLY A 234 5.38 -20.15 18.18
N LEU A 235 4.06 -19.95 18.02
CA LEU A 235 3.42 -19.04 17.07
C LEU A 235 3.35 -17.57 17.52
N GLN A 236 3.60 -17.24 18.76
CA GLN A 236 3.29 -15.89 19.25
C GLN A 236 4.50 -14.98 19.48
N LEU A 237 5.69 -15.48 19.73
CA LEU A 237 6.73 -14.57 20.24
C LEU A 237 8.16 -14.97 19.87
N SER A 238 8.83 -14.07 19.25
CA SER A 238 10.25 -13.69 19.43
C SER A 238 11.24 -14.83 19.66
N GLY A 239 11.07 -16.00 19.06
CA GLY A 239 12.01 -17.08 19.21
C GLY A 239 13.17 -16.96 18.23
N THR A 240 14.36 -16.78 18.76
CA THR A 240 15.58 -17.13 18.03
C THR A 240 15.55 -18.64 17.70
N THR A 241 16.32 -19.07 16.71
CA THR A 241 16.46 -20.49 16.33
C THR A 241 16.77 -21.39 17.55
N ASP A 242 17.48 -20.85 18.54
CA ASP A 242 17.84 -21.53 19.80
C ASP A 242 16.62 -21.76 20.71
N GLN A 243 15.64 -20.86 20.71
CA GLN A 243 14.40 -21.04 21.48
C GLN A 243 13.52 -22.13 20.89
N LEU A 244 13.42 -22.23 19.56
CA LEU A 244 12.64 -23.28 18.89
C LEU A 244 13.23 -24.68 19.12
N ALA A 245 14.56 -24.79 19.20
CA ALA A 245 15.24 -26.04 19.60
C ALA A 245 14.95 -26.37 21.08
N GLY A 246 14.94 -25.37 21.95
CA GLY A 246 14.58 -25.52 23.36
C GLY A 246 13.12 -25.96 23.56
N ASP A 247 12.19 -25.46 22.75
CA ASP A 247 10.77 -25.84 22.81
C ASP A 247 10.56 -27.31 22.46
N ALA A 248 11.27 -27.85 21.48
CA ALA A 248 11.20 -29.29 21.15
C ALA A 248 11.76 -30.16 22.27
N GLU A 249 12.84 -29.77 22.93
CA GLU A 249 13.41 -30.45 24.09
C GLU A 249 12.46 -30.39 25.30
N GLN A 250 11.82 -29.25 25.51
CA GLN A 250 10.84 -29.04 26.56
C GLN A 250 9.60 -29.96 26.34
N ILE A 251 9.06 -30.08 25.13
CA ILE A 251 8.00 -31.02 24.79
C ILE A 251 8.42 -32.46 25.15
N THR A 252 9.61 -32.84 24.78
CA THR A 252 10.17 -34.17 25.13
C THR A 252 10.20 -34.40 26.63
N GLY A 253 10.69 -33.44 27.40
CA GLY A 253 10.70 -33.50 28.88
C GLY A 253 9.29 -33.61 29.49
N MET A 254 8.32 -32.89 28.93
CA MET A 254 6.92 -32.95 29.34
C MET A 254 6.29 -34.32 29.09
N ILE A 255 6.53 -34.92 27.93
CA ILE A 255 6.05 -36.28 27.59
C ILE A 255 6.65 -37.30 28.55
N GLN A 256 7.96 -37.24 28.82
CA GLN A 256 8.61 -38.13 29.79
C GLN A 256 8.03 -37.96 31.20
N THR A 257 7.69 -36.75 31.60
CA THR A 257 7.08 -36.48 32.90
C THR A 257 5.67 -37.07 32.98
N LEU A 258 4.89 -37.02 31.90
CA LEU A 258 3.59 -37.66 31.80
C LEU A 258 3.71 -39.19 31.95
N ILE A 259 4.66 -39.81 31.27
CA ILE A 259 4.91 -41.26 31.34
C ILE A 259 5.28 -41.68 32.76
N LYS A 260 6.18 -40.95 33.42
CA LYS A 260 6.56 -41.19 34.82
C LYS A 260 5.33 -41.03 35.77
N GLY A 261 4.51 -40.04 35.54
CA GLY A 261 3.28 -39.82 36.32
C GLY A 261 2.27 -40.96 36.17
N ARG A 262 2.09 -41.46 34.95
CA ARG A 262 1.30 -42.65 34.63
C ARG A 262 1.85 -43.88 35.36
N ASP A 263 3.14 -44.16 35.25
CA ASP A 263 3.77 -45.32 35.84
C ASP A 263 3.71 -45.30 37.37
N TRP A 264 3.89 -44.10 37.95
CA TRP A 264 3.69 -43.88 39.37
C TRP A 264 2.23 -44.14 39.80
N LEU A 265 1.24 -43.67 39.07
CA LEU A 265 -0.16 -43.95 39.32
C LEU A 265 -0.42 -45.47 39.33
N TYR A 266 0.02 -46.18 38.30
CA TYR A 266 -0.19 -47.63 38.20
C TYR A 266 0.52 -48.36 39.33
N SER A 267 1.71 -48.03 39.72
CA SER A 267 2.44 -48.66 40.82
C SER A 267 1.74 -48.39 42.18
N THR A 268 1.21 -47.19 42.37
CA THR A 268 0.54 -46.81 43.61
C THR A 268 -0.85 -47.43 43.75
N VAL A 269 -1.59 -47.52 42.67
CA VAL A 269 -2.97 -48.04 42.67
C VAL A 269 -2.97 -49.55 42.49
N LEU A 270 -2.15 -50.12 41.57
CA LEU A 270 -2.06 -51.56 41.27
C LEU A 270 -1.38 -52.36 42.36
N GLY A 271 -0.47 -51.75 43.16
CA GLY A 271 0.19 -52.37 44.30
C GLY A 271 -0.77 -52.91 45.37
N ASN A 272 -2.04 -52.52 45.34
CA ASN A 272 -3.09 -52.87 46.26
C ASN A 272 -4.23 -53.79 45.75
N GLN A 273 -4.02 -54.51 44.60
CA GLN A 273 -4.95 -55.55 44.10
C GLN A 273 -6.36 -55.02 43.69
N LEU A 274 -6.48 -53.89 43.10
CA LEU A 274 -7.76 -53.43 42.51
C LEU A 274 -7.78 -53.66 41.00
N PRO A 275 -8.38 -54.76 40.50
CA PRO A 275 -8.71 -54.90 39.08
C PRO A 275 -10.05 -54.17 38.88
N SER A 276 -10.01 -52.85 38.60
CA SER A 276 -11.22 -52.17 38.19
C SER A 276 -11.22 -51.98 36.69
N GLU A 277 -12.39 -52.19 36.08
CA GLU A 277 -12.65 -51.90 34.67
C GLU A 277 -12.26 -50.46 34.35
N ALA A 278 -12.53 -49.53 35.28
CA ALA A 278 -12.14 -48.13 35.21
C ALA A 278 -10.62 -47.93 35.04
N LEU A 279 -9.81 -48.71 35.71
CA LEU A 279 -8.34 -48.63 35.58
C LEU A 279 -7.86 -49.08 34.18
N SER A 280 -8.52 -50.07 33.61
CA SER A 280 -8.22 -50.53 32.25
C SER A 280 -8.56 -49.47 31.20
N GLU A 281 -9.68 -48.80 31.38
CA GLU A 281 -10.12 -47.69 30.52
C GLU A 281 -9.19 -46.48 30.62
N ILE A 282 -8.77 -46.11 31.86
CA ILE A 282 -7.77 -45.09 32.08
C ILE A 282 -6.46 -45.40 31.35
N ARG A 283 -6.02 -46.66 31.44
CA ARG A 283 -4.83 -47.16 30.71
C ARG A 283 -4.92 -46.95 29.20
N VAL A 284 -6.08 -47.29 28.62
CA VAL A 284 -6.32 -47.12 27.17
C VAL A 284 -6.19 -45.64 26.77
N GLN A 285 -6.78 -44.75 27.60
CA GLN A 285 -6.71 -43.31 27.32
C GLN A 285 -5.29 -42.74 27.48
N PHE A 286 -4.53 -43.21 28.49
CA PHE A 286 -3.12 -42.82 28.65
C PHE A 286 -2.26 -43.26 27.46
N ASN A 287 -2.42 -44.51 27.01
CA ASN A 287 -1.68 -45.00 25.87
C ASN A 287 -2.03 -44.23 24.59
N ALA A 288 -3.31 -43.90 24.38
CA ALA A 288 -3.75 -43.10 23.27
C ALA A 288 -3.15 -41.68 23.34
N LEU A 289 -3.11 -41.07 24.53
CA LEU A 289 -2.52 -39.77 24.74
C LEU A 289 -1.00 -39.79 24.47
N GLU A 290 -0.31 -40.82 24.97
CA GLU A 290 1.13 -41.02 24.76
C GLU A 290 1.48 -41.15 23.27
N ASP A 291 0.73 -42.02 22.55
CA ASP A 291 0.92 -42.21 21.10
C ASP A 291 0.71 -40.94 20.30
N LEU A 292 -0.33 -40.14 20.64
CA LEU A 292 -0.59 -38.85 20.01
C LEU A 292 0.53 -37.84 20.28
N LEU A 293 1.01 -37.77 21.52
CA LEU A 293 2.10 -36.85 21.90
C LEU A 293 3.44 -37.24 21.25
N HIS A 294 3.74 -38.55 21.16
CA HIS A 294 4.90 -39.02 20.40
C HIS A 294 4.79 -38.74 18.91
N THR A 295 3.58 -38.82 18.36
CA THR A 295 3.36 -38.47 16.96
C THR A 295 3.54 -36.95 16.75
N ALA A 296 2.99 -36.12 17.63
CA ALA A 296 3.22 -34.66 17.61
C ALA A 296 4.72 -34.33 17.71
N GLN A 297 5.44 -34.98 18.62
CA GLN A 297 6.88 -34.79 18.77
C GLN A 297 7.66 -35.13 17.49
N LYS A 298 7.29 -36.21 16.80
CA LYS A 298 7.93 -36.59 15.51
C LYS A 298 7.66 -35.58 14.40
N LEU A 299 6.53 -34.92 14.43
CA LEU A 299 6.16 -33.88 13.43
C LEU A 299 6.80 -32.51 13.71
N THR A 300 7.16 -32.23 14.96
CA THR A 300 7.72 -30.94 15.38
C THR A 300 8.93 -30.48 14.55
N PRO A 301 9.93 -31.33 14.23
CA PRO A 301 11.04 -30.90 13.37
C PRO A 301 10.60 -30.45 11.97
N GLY A 302 9.52 -31.02 11.44
CA GLY A 302 8.98 -30.66 10.12
C GLY A 302 8.31 -29.28 10.07
N VAL A 303 7.93 -28.71 11.21
CA VAL A 303 7.29 -27.39 11.29
C VAL A 303 8.24 -26.28 11.75
N THR A 304 9.42 -26.62 12.26
CA THR A 304 10.40 -25.63 12.78
C THR A 304 10.76 -24.59 11.73
N GLY A 305 10.97 -25.02 10.48
CA GLY A 305 11.25 -24.12 9.38
C GLY A 305 10.09 -23.15 9.08
N ALA A 306 8.84 -23.63 9.15
CA ALA A 306 7.67 -22.79 8.96
C ALA A 306 7.49 -21.77 10.09
N TRP A 307 7.77 -22.13 11.31
CA TRP A 307 7.77 -21.23 12.47
C TRP A 307 8.83 -20.15 12.32
N HIS A 308 10.05 -20.52 11.94
CA HIS A 308 11.11 -19.55 11.66
C HIS A 308 10.70 -18.59 10.54
N ALA A 309 10.17 -19.11 9.44
CA ALA A 309 9.69 -18.29 8.33
C ALA A 309 8.62 -17.30 8.76
N MET A 310 7.67 -17.71 9.61
CA MET A 310 6.64 -16.82 10.14
C MET A 310 7.22 -15.74 11.06
N HIS A 311 8.12 -16.10 11.95
CA HIS A 311 8.80 -15.15 12.82
C HIS A 311 9.53 -14.06 12.00
N GLU A 312 10.24 -14.47 10.97
CA GLU A 312 10.91 -13.60 10.02
C GLU A 312 9.88 -12.73 9.22
N ILE A 313 8.74 -13.30 8.83
CA ILE A 313 7.65 -12.54 8.19
C ILE A 313 7.18 -11.44 9.14
N PHE A 314 6.95 -11.77 10.39
CA PHE A 314 6.43 -10.84 11.38
C PHE A 314 7.43 -9.72 11.68
N THR A 315 8.67 -10.06 12.05
CA THR A 315 9.71 -9.10 12.46
C THR A 315 10.18 -8.19 11.33
N SER A 316 10.13 -8.67 10.08
CA SER A 316 10.54 -7.88 8.91
C SER A 316 9.37 -7.25 8.15
N SER A 317 8.12 -7.43 8.60
CA SER A 317 6.95 -6.81 7.97
C SER A 317 6.98 -5.30 8.08
N ASP A 318 7.35 -4.76 9.24
CA ASP A 318 7.49 -3.31 9.45
C ASP A 318 8.57 -2.71 8.54
N LYS A 319 9.68 -3.43 8.38
CA LYS A 319 10.76 -3.00 7.46
C LYS A 319 10.28 -2.96 6.01
N LEU A 320 9.54 -3.98 5.58
CA LEU A 320 9.00 -4.00 4.21
C LEU A 320 7.92 -2.94 4.03
N SER A 321 7.08 -2.72 5.03
CA SER A 321 6.10 -1.63 5.04
C SER A 321 6.79 -0.27 4.87
N THR A 322 7.82 0.01 5.66
CA THR A 322 8.63 1.23 5.55
C THR A 322 9.28 1.37 4.16
N LEU A 323 9.73 0.27 3.56
CA LEU A 323 10.28 0.30 2.20
C LEU A 323 9.20 0.65 1.16
N VAL A 324 7.97 0.16 1.32
CA VAL A 324 6.84 0.54 0.45
C VAL A 324 6.51 2.01 0.62
N ASP A 325 6.49 2.53 1.84
CA ASP A 325 6.29 3.96 2.12
C ASP A 325 7.36 4.82 1.44
N GLN A 326 8.63 4.38 1.48
CA GLN A 326 9.73 5.06 0.77
C GLN A 326 9.56 5.00 -0.76
N VAL A 327 9.04 3.89 -1.29
CA VAL A 327 8.70 3.75 -2.71
C VAL A 327 7.56 4.70 -3.08
N GLU A 328 6.50 4.76 -2.28
CA GLU A 328 5.38 5.69 -2.49
C GLU A 328 5.83 7.15 -2.43
N GLN A 329 6.70 7.48 -1.48
CA GLN A 329 7.28 8.82 -1.37
C GLN A 329 8.13 9.16 -2.60
N ALA A 330 9.00 8.26 -3.05
CA ALA A 330 9.85 8.48 -4.22
C ALA A 330 9.03 8.62 -5.51
N ILE A 331 7.95 7.83 -5.69
CA ILE A 331 7.00 7.98 -6.79
C ILE A 331 6.35 9.36 -6.73
N THR A 332 5.97 9.83 -5.55
CA THR A 332 5.31 11.13 -5.35
C THR A 332 6.27 12.28 -5.63
N GLU A 333 7.50 12.22 -5.14
CA GLU A 333 8.53 13.25 -5.35
C GLU A 333 8.89 13.36 -6.84
N HIS A 334 9.12 12.24 -7.51
CA HIS A 334 9.44 12.22 -8.95
C HIS A 334 8.33 12.87 -9.78
N ASN A 335 7.07 12.54 -9.49
CA ASN A 335 5.93 13.11 -10.20
C ASN A 335 5.73 14.61 -9.89
N SER A 336 6.07 15.07 -8.68
CA SER A 336 5.96 16.50 -8.33
C SER A 336 6.92 17.36 -9.14
N ASP A 337 8.12 16.86 -9.39
CA ASP A 337 9.13 17.56 -10.19
C ASP A 337 8.74 17.61 -11.67
N GLU A 338 8.27 16.50 -12.23
CA GLU A 338 7.77 16.46 -13.62
C GLU A 338 6.49 17.29 -13.78
N GLY A 339 5.55 17.20 -12.84
CA GLY A 339 4.32 17.98 -12.85
C GLY A 339 4.58 19.49 -12.79
N THR A 340 5.58 19.92 -12.01
CA THR A 340 6.01 21.31 -11.96
C THR A 340 6.57 21.77 -13.31
N PHE A 341 7.37 20.94 -13.96
CA PHE A 341 7.91 21.24 -15.30
C PHE A 341 6.81 21.35 -16.35
N ILE A 342 5.85 20.42 -16.36
CA ILE A 342 4.71 20.44 -17.28
C ILE A 342 3.83 21.67 -17.02
N ALA A 343 3.58 22.02 -15.77
CA ALA A 343 2.85 23.23 -15.39
C ALA A 343 3.54 24.50 -15.90
N VAL A 344 4.86 24.60 -15.76
CA VAL A 344 5.64 25.71 -16.31
C VAL A 344 5.52 25.79 -17.82
N LEU A 345 5.61 24.67 -18.54
CA LEU A 345 5.42 24.61 -19.98
C LEU A 345 4.00 25.04 -20.39
N PHE A 346 3.00 24.62 -19.64
CA PHE A 346 1.60 25.00 -19.86
C PHE A 346 1.42 26.53 -19.70
N TYR A 347 1.91 27.10 -18.61
CA TYR A 347 1.83 28.55 -18.38
C TYR A 347 2.62 29.34 -19.43
N LEU A 348 3.77 28.81 -19.88
CA LEU A 348 4.56 29.42 -20.97
C LEU A 348 3.78 29.38 -22.29
N ALA A 349 3.15 28.26 -22.63
CA ALA A 349 2.32 28.13 -23.81
C ALA A 349 1.12 29.08 -23.76
N MET A 350 0.48 29.19 -22.62
CA MET A 350 -0.62 30.15 -22.38
C MET A 350 -0.16 31.61 -22.53
N LEU A 351 0.99 31.95 -21.96
CA LEU A 351 1.59 33.28 -22.07
C LEU A 351 1.89 33.60 -23.55
N LEU A 352 2.49 32.66 -24.27
CA LEU A 352 2.76 32.80 -25.71
C LEU A 352 1.48 32.96 -26.55
N THR A 353 0.44 32.22 -26.18
CA THR A 353 -0.89 32.34 -26.80
C THR A 353 -1.47 33.75 -26.60
N ILE A 354 -1.41 34.27 -25.38
CA ILE A 354 -1.87 35.62 -25.03
C ILE A 354 -1.06 36.66 -25.78
N LEU A 355 0.29 36.54 -25.77
CA LEU A 355 1.17 37.48 -26.43
C LEU A 355 0.96 37.50 -27.96
N SER A 356 0.83 36.32 -28.57
CA SER A 356 0.53 36.16 -30.01
C SER A 356 -0.84 36.72 -30.36
N SER A 357 -1.84 36.55 -29.48
CA SER A 357 -3.17 37.11 -29.65
C SER A 357 -3.16 38.65 -29.54
N LEU A 358 -2.38 39.17 -28.60
CA LEU A 358 -2.20 40.67 -28.46
C LEU A 358 -1.49 41.26 -29.69
N VAL A 359 -0.45 40.58 -30.21
CA VAL A 359 0.23 41.01 -31.43
C VAL A 359 -0.72 40.92 -32.64
N PHE A 360 -1.54 39.85 -32.72
CA PHE A 360 -2.57 39.74 -33.75
C PHE A 360 -3.58 40.88 -33.70
N ILE A 361 -4.11 41.19 -32.51
CA ILE A 361 -5.05 42.30 -32.26
C ILE A 361 -4.40 43.61 -32.60
N TRP A 362 -3.13 43.85 -32.18
CA TRP A 362 -2.40 45.07 -32.48
C TRP A 362 -2.16 45.26 -34.01
N MET A 363 -1.84 44.18 -34.69
CA MET A 363 -1.63 44.18 -36.14
C MET A 363 -2.90 44.40 -36.94
N LEU A 364 -4.02 43.81 -36.48
CA LEU A 364 -5.36 44.07 -37.01
C LEU A 364 -5.74 45.56 -36.78
N SER A 365 -5.49 46.09 -35.56
CA SER A 365 -5.79 47.50 -35.25
C SER A 365 -5.00 48.48 -36.09
N LYS A 366 -3.75 48.17 -36.45
CA LYS A 366 -2.97 48.96 -37.39
C LYS A 366 -3.52 48.93 -38.82
N GLY A 367 -3.96 47.78 -39.30
CA GLY A 367 -4.62 47.63 -40.62
C GLY A 367 -5.94 48.44 -40.67
N PHE A 368 -6.71 48.39 -39.62
CA PHE A 368 -7.98 49.16 -39.50
C PHE A 368 -7.79 50.66 -39.45
N ARG A 369 -6.71 51.12 -38.75
CA ARG A 369 -6.43 52.58 -38.68
C ARG A 369 -6.15 53.23 -40.05
N GLN A 370 -5.72 52.51 -41.06
CA GLN A 370 -5.55 52.97 -42.42
C GLN A 370 -6.90 53.01 -43.19
N GLN A 371 -7.87 52.17 -42.85
CA GLN A 371 -9.23 52.15 -43.42
C GLN A 371 -10.19 53.15 -42.76
N ILE A 372 -9.95 53.48 -41.49
CA ILE A 372 -10.86 54.31 -40.66
C ILE A 372 -10.75 55.82 -40.91
N LYS A 373 -9.76 56.27 -41.72
CA LYS A 373 -9.81 57.66 -42.23
C LYS A 373 -11.06 57.96 -43.08
N GLN A 374 -11.89 56.97 -43.37
CA GLN A 374 -13.18 57.14 -44.10
C GLN A 374 -14.44 56.85 -43.31
N GLY A 375 -14.33 56.57 -41.98
CA GLY A 375 -15.50 56.20 -41.19
C GLY A 375 -15.49 56.75 -39.76
N GLU A 376 -15.46 58.11 -39.59
CA GLU A 376 -15.40 58.76 -38.24
C GLU A 376 -16.61 58.48 -37.36
N HIS A 377 -17.68 57.88 -37.85
CA HIS A 377 -18.87 57.60 -37.06
C HIS A 377 -18.97 56.22 -36.40
N SER A 378 -18.05 55.29 -36.72
CA SER A 378 -18.05 53.98 -36.04
C SER A 378 -17.05 53.86 -34.89
N LEU A 379 -16.20 54.88 -34.70
CA LEU A 379 -15.11 54.83 -33.76
C LEU A 379 -15.56 54.95 -32.31
N GLU A 380 -16.53 55.81 -32.04
CA GLU A 380 -17.06 56.05 -30.67
C GLU A 380 -17.77 54.79 -30.09
N ALA A 381 -18.49 54.08 -30.91
CA ALA A 381 -19.19 52.86 -30.46
C ALA A 381 -18.22 51.73 -30.10
N THR A 382 -17.07 51.59 -30.85
CA THR A 382 -16.06 50.57 -30.59
C THR A 382 -15.23 50.89 -29.35
N GLN A 383 -14.87 52.18 -29.12
CA GLN A 383 -14.18 52.59 -27.91
C GLN A 383 -15.04 52.38 -26.66
N GLN A 384 -16.31 52.71 -26.72
CA GLN A 384 -17.22 52.49 -25.59
C GLN A 384 -17.41 50.99 -25.30
N ALA A 385 -17.40 50.14 -26.31
CA ALA A 385 -17.51 48.68 -26.13
C ALA A 385 -16.25 48.08 -25.47
N ILE A 386 -15.05 48.57 -25.85
CA ILE A 386 -13.80 48.10 -25.23
C ILE A 386 -13.68 48.56 -23.78
N LEU A 387 -14.07 49.80 -23.50
CA LEU A 387 -14.07 50.33 -22.12
C LEU A 387 -15.06 49.57 -21.22
N ARG A 388 -16.23 49.21 -21.74
CA ARG A 388 -17.18 48.34 -21.03
C ARG A 388 -16.60 46.96 -20.77
N LEU A 389 -15.91 46.40 -21.74
CA LEU A 389 -15.30 45.05 -21.66
C LEU A 389 -14.17 45.06 -20.62
N LEU A 390 -13.39 46.11 -20.54
CA LEU A 390 -12.36 46.30 -19.50
C LEU A 390 -12.98 46.47 -18.10
N ASP A 391 -14.05 47.24 -17.98
CA ASP A 391 -14.80 47.43 -16.73
C ASP A 391 -15.42 46.08 -16.25
N GLU A 392 -16.01 45.32 -17.19
CA GLU A 392 -16.56 43.96 -16.90
C GLU A 392 -15.47 42.95 -16.54
N MET A 393 -14.20 43.12 -16.97
CA MET A 393 -13.07 42.24 -16.62
C MET A 393 -12.53 42.51 -15.20
N GLU A 394 -12.78 43.65 -14.60
CA GLU A 394 -12.32 43.97 -13.25
C GLU A 394 -12.88 42.97 -12.21
N VAL A 395 -14.14 42.59 -12.34
CA VAL A 395 -14.83 41.68 -11.41
C VAL A 395 -14.28 40.27 -11.46
N PRO A 396 -14.07 39.62 -12.61
CA PRO A 396 -13.39 38.33 -12.68
C PRO A 396 -11.92 38.37 -12.27
N ALA A 397 -11.22 39.48 -12.51
CA ALA A 397 -9.82 39.64 -12.11
C ALA A 397 -9.66 39.76 -10.59
N GLU A 398 -10.68 40.22 -9.87
CA GLU A 398 -10.72 40.23 -8.41
C GLU A 398 -11.09 38.86 -7.81
N GLY A 399 -11.34 37.83 -8.65
CA GLY A 399 -11.63 36.47 -8.24
C GLY A 399 -13.12 36.10 -8.21
N ASP A 400 -14.02 37.00 -8.58
CA ASP A 400 -15.43 36.66 -8.75
C ASP A 400 -15.67 36.03 -10.12
N LEU A 401 -15.56 34.72 -10.15
CA LEU A 401 -15.81 33.91 -11.35
C LEU A 401 -17.29 33.79 -11.71
N THR A 402 -18.21 34.38 -10.94
CA THR A 402 -19.66 34.36 -11.27
C THR A 402 -20.04 35.38 -12.30
N ALA A 403 -19.21 36.41 -12.46
CA ALA A 403 -19.42 37.45 -13.46
C ALA A 403 -19.39 36.84 -14.87
N ARG A 404 -20.26 37.39 -15.73
CA ARG A 404 -20.32 37.06 -17.16
C ARG A 404 -20.18 38.33 -17.96
N MET A 405 -19.35 38.25 -19.01
CA MET A 405 -19.23 39.35 -19.95
C MET A 405 -20.43 39.42 -20.88
N SER A 406 -20.90 40.63 -21.14
CA SER A 406 -22.01 40.82 -22.05
C SER A 406 -21.58 40.60 -23.49
N VAL A 407 -22.22 39.61 -24.16
CA VAL A 407 -21.99 39.28 -25.57
C VAL A 407 -22.80 40.27 -26.45
N THR A 408 -22.09 41.14 -27.16
CA THR A 408 -22.71 42.06 -28.10
C THR A 408 -22.51 41.58 -29.53
N GLU A 409 -23.41 41.95 -30.45
CA GLU A 409 -23.37 41.53 -31.88
C GLU A 409 -22.14 42.10 -32.66
N HIS A 410 -21.28 42.87 -32.02
CA HIS A 410 -20.06 43.45 -32.60
C HIS A 410 -18.80 42.64 -32.31
N MET A 411 -17.65 42.99 -32.90
CA MET A 411 -16.39 42.27 -32.84
C MET A 411 -15.87 41.93 -31.43
N THR A 412 -16.37 42.60 -30.41
CA THR A 412 -16.08 42.32 -28.99
C THR A 412 -16.87 41.13 -28.47
N GLY A 413 -17.91 40.66 -29.11
CA GLY A 413 -18.73 39.52 -28.68
C GLY A 413 -17.94 38.19 -28.64
N THR A 414 -17.11 37.95 -29.65
CA THR A 414 -16.23 36.75 -29.69
C THR A 414 -15.16 36.71 -28.60
N ILE A 415 -14.71 37.91 -28.20
CA ILE A 415 -13.76 38.05 -27.06
C ILE A 415 -14.49 37.78 -25.75
N ALA A 416 -15.67 38.38 -25.57
CA ALA A 416 -16.52 38.14 -24.41
C ALA A 416 -16.89 36.64 -24.27
N ASP A 417 -17.22 35.97 -25.37
CA ASP A 417 -17.47 34.52 -25.39
C ASP A 417 -16.24 33.71 -24.98
N SER A 418 -15.07 34.07 -25.54
CA SER A 418 -13.80 33.38 -25.20
C SER A 418 -13.43 33.55 -23.73
N ILE A 419 -13.67 34.74 -23.18
CA ILE A 419 -13.43 35.04 -21.77
C ILE A 419 -14.47 34.32 -20.88
N ASN A 420 -15.74 34.28 -21.30
CA ASN A 420 -16.78 33.55 -20.59
C ASN A 420 -16.45 32.03 -20.53
N LEU A 421 -15.97 31.45 -21.62
CA LEU A 421 -15.51 30.06 -21.64
C LEU A 421 -14.31 29.84 -20.70
N MET A 422 -13.36 30.81 -20.65
CA MET A 422 -12.25 30.73 -19.73
C MET A 422 -12.71 30.81 -18.26
N ILE A 423 -13.65 31.71 -17.97
CA ILE A 423 -14.25 31.83 -16.63
C ILE A 423 -14.96 30.53 -16.24
N GLU A 424 -15.68 29.87 -17.19
CA GLU A 424 -16.31 28.58 -16.94
C GLU A 424 -15.30 27.49 -16.64
N ALA A 425 -14.20 27.43 -17.40
CA ALA A 425 -13.14 26.47 -17.15
C ALA A 425 -12.48 26.68 -15.77
N LEU A 426 -12.27 27.95 -15.39
CA LEU A 426 -11.74 28.29 -14.05
C LEU A 426 -12.73 27.93 -12.94
N GLN A 427 -14.04 28.20 -13.15
CA GLN A 427 -15.07 27.80 -12.17
C GLN A 427 -15.08 26.30 -11.95
N GLU A 428 -14.97 25.50 -13.04
CA GLU A 428 -14.95 24.06 -12.94
C GLU A 428 -13.68 23.58 -12.19
N LEU A 429 -12.55 24.21 -12.47
CA LEU A 429 -11.31 23.90 -11.77
C LEU A 429 -11.41 24.19 -10.28
N VAL A 430 -11.96 25.35 -9.90
CA VAL A 430 -12.20 25.71 -8.50
C VAL A 430 -13.17 24.73 -7.84
N LYS A 431 -14.24 24.31 -8.54
CA LYS A 431 -15.17 23.30 -8.02
C LYS A 431 -14.48 21.97 -7.78
N LYS A 432 -13.61 21.53 -8.71
CA LYS A 432 -12.82 20.27 -8.55
C LYS A 432 -11.85 20.36 -7.38
N VAL A 433 -11.17 21.51 -7.21
CA VAL A 433 -10.27 21.76 -6.07
C VAL A 433 -11.04 21.73 -4.75
N ASN A 434 -12.19 22.42 -4.70
CA ASN A 434 -13.04 22.40 -3.51
C ASN A 434 -13.59 21.01 -3.21
N HIS A 435 -13.98 20.26 -4.26
CA HIS A 435 -14.43 18.88 -4.08
C HIS A 435 -13.31 17.98 -3.56
N ALA A 436 -12.10 18.11 -4.12
CA ALA A 436 -10.94 17.38 -3.63
C ALA A 436 -10.59 17.78 -2.19
N GLY A 437 -10.66 19.07 -1.88
CA GLY A 437 -10.49 19.58 -0.51
C GLY A 437 -11.52 19.00 0.46
N SER A 438 -12.79 18.95 0.06
CA SER A 438 -13.84 18.31 0.86
C SER A 438 -13.58 16.82 1.09
N GLN A 439 -13.17 16.10 0.03
CA GLN A 439 -12.82 14.67 0.16
C GLN A 439 -11.65 14.43 1.12
N VAL A 440 -10.65 15.32 1.10
CA VAL A 440 -9.53 15.26 2.06
C VAL A 440 -10.02 15.50 3.50
N VAL A 441 -10.90 16.48 3.70
CA VAL A 441 -11.50 16.77 5.02
C VAL A 441 -12.30 15.56 5.50
N ASP A 442 -13.14 14.99 4.64
CA ASP A 442 -13.96 13.81 4.97
C ASP A 442 -13.07 12.59 5.28
N ALA A 443 -12.04 12.36 4.46
CA ALA A 443 -11.08 11.27 4.70
C ALA A 443 -10.30 11.46 6.00
N SER A 444 -9.92 12.72 6.32
CA SER A 444 -9.24 13.05 7.57
C SER A 444 -10.15 12.81 8.77
N GLY A 445 -11.42 13.21 8.65
CA GLY A 445 -12.42 12.95 9.69
C GLY A 445 -12.67 11.46 9.93
N GLN A 446 -12.73 10.67 8.84
CA GLN A 446 -12.84 9.22 8.95
C GLN A 446 -11.60 8.59 9.61
N ALA A 447 -10.40 9.07 9.25
CA ALA A 447 -9.16 8.61 9.87
C ALA A 447 -9.10 8.95 11.36
N GLU A 448 -9.56 10.13 11.75
CA GLU A 448 -9.67 10.53 13.16
C GLU A 448 -10.67 9.64 13.91
N GLN A 449 -11.81 9.36 13.30
CA GLN A 449 -12.82 8.47 13.89
C GLN A 449 -12.27 7.05 14.09
N ILE A 450 -11.63 6.49 13.03
CA ILE A 450 -11.00 5.17 13.11
C ILE A 450 -9.93 5.13 14.21
N SER A 451 -9.12 6.21 14.31
CA SER A 451 -8.09 6.31 15.35
C SER A 451 -8.70 6.37 16.75
N SER A 452 -9.81 7.08 16.91
CA SER A 452 -10.56 7.14 18.17
C SER A 452 -11.15 5.79 18.53
N ASP A 453 -11.77 5.11 17.55
CA ASP A 453 -12.36 3.78 17.76
C ASP A 453 -11.29 2.75 18.11
N LEU A 454 -10.11 2.84 17.45
CA LEU A 454 -8.97 1.98 17.75
C LEU A 454 -8.44 2.23 19.17
N LEU A 455 -8.36 3.51 19.58
CA LEU A 455 -7.94 3.86 20.93
C LEU A 455 -8.89 3.29 21.97
N ASN A 456 -10.20 3.43 21.75
CA ASN A 456 -11.21 2.89 22.63
C ASN A 456 -11.13 1.35 22.70
N ALA A 457 -10.99 0.70 21.54
CA ALA A 457 -10.82 -0.76 21.47
C ALA A 457 -9.56 -1.23 22.20
N THR A 458 -8.45 -0.47 22.07
CA THR A 458 -7.19 -0.78 22.75
C THR A 458 -7.32 -0.61 24.26
N GLN A 459 -8.02 0.44 24.71
CA GLN A 459 -8.30 0.63 26.13
C GLN A 459 -9.19 -0.47 26.70
N GLU A 460 -10.21 -0.90 25.95
CA GLU A 460 -11.06 -2.01 26.35
C GLU A 460 -10.28 -3.34 26.42
N GLN A 461 -9.39 -3.56 25.43
CA GLN A 461 -8.49 -4.72 25.48
C GLN A 461 -7.54 -4.67 26.68
N ALA A 462 -6.94 -3.51 26.96
CA ALA A 462 -6.06 -3.35 28.12
C ALA A 462 -6.81 -3.67 29.43
N ARG A 463 -8.04 -3.21 29.55
CA ARG A 463 -8.88 -3.51 30.71
C ARG A 463 -9.22 -5.00 30.82
N LYS A 464 -9.54 -5.65 29.69
CA LYS A 464 -9.78 -7.10 29.67
C LYS A 464 -8.54 -7.91 30.05
N ILE A 465 -7.35 -7.42 29.65
CA ILE A 465 -6.08 -8.03 30.05
C ILE A 465 -5.85 -7.83 31.56
N GLU A 466 -6.13 -6.64 32.07
CA GLU A 466 -6.03 -6.36 33.51
C GLU A 466 -6.98 -7.25 34.31
N ASP A 467 -8.25 -7.34 33.89
CA ASP A 467 -9.25 -8.22 34.50
C ASP A 467 -8.82 -9.70 34.46
N ALA A 468 -8.28 -10.13 33.31
CA ALA A 468 -7.74 -11.49 33.17
C ALA A 468 -6.52 -11.72 34.08
N THR A 469 -5.64 -10.72 34.20
CA THR A 469 -4.47 -10.78 35.08
C THR A 469 -4.88 -10.90 36.55
N VAL A 470 -5.88 -10.12 36.95
CA VAL A 470 -6.44 -10.19 38.30
C VAL A 470 -7.08 -11.57 38.54
N ALA A 471 -7.81 -12.11 37.57
CA ALA A 471 -8.37 -13.44 37.66
C ALA A 471 -7.31 -14.54 37.81
N VAL A 472 -6.23 -14.43 37.02
CA VAL A 472 -5.08 -15.36 37.10
C VAL A 472 -4.38 -15.26 38.45
N LEU A 473 -4.20 -14.05 38.99
CA LEU A 473 -3.63 -13.82 40.31
C LEU A 473 -4.51 -14.41 41.40
N GLY A 474 -5.84 -14.24 41.27
CA GLY A 474 -6.82 -14.83 42.22
C GLY A 474 -6.80 -16.36 42.18
N VAL A 475 -6.58 -16.96 41.01
CA VAL A 475 -6.40 -18.42 40.89
C VAL A 475 -5.06 -18.86 41.49
N ALA A 476 -3.99 -18.10 41.27
CA ALA A 476 -2.69 -18.38 41.88
C ALA A 476 -2.73 -18.31 43.41
N GLU A 477 -3.42 -17.29 43.95
CA GLU A 477 -3.62 -17.12 45.40
C GLU A 477 -4.50 -18.24 46.00
N SER A 478 -5.51 -18.68 45.24
CA SER A 478 -6.33 -19.84 45.66
C SER A 478 -5.59 -21.16 45.62
N LEU A 479 -4.59 -21.31 44.73
CA LEU A 479 -3.71 -22.48 44.66
C LEU A 479 -2.67 -22.49 45.78
N GLU A 480 -2.26 -21.31 46.30
CA GLU A 480 -1.29 -21.19 47.39
C GLU A 480 -1.97 -21.40 48.76
N ALA A 481 -3.32 -21.30 48.79
CA ALA A 481 -4.12 -21.49 49.99
C ALA A 481 -4.62 -22.96 50.20
N VAL A 482 -4.28 -23.87 49.25
CA VAL A 482 -4.55 -25.33 49.32
C VAL A 482 -3.27 -26.09 49.60
#